data_32e42a9b4ba44e6799fd74cce62379c4
#
_entry.id   32e42a9b4ba44e6799fd74cce62379c4
#
_cell.length_a   1.000
_cell.length_b   1.000
_cell.length_c   1.000
_cell.angle_alpha   90.00
_cell.angle_beta   90.00
_cell.angle_gamma   90.00
#
_symmetry.space_group_name_H-M   'P 1'
#
loop_
_entity.id
_entity.type
_entity.pdbx_description
1 polymer ?
#
loop_
_entity_poly.entity_id
_entity_poly.type
_entity_poly.pdbx_seq_one_letter_code
_entity_poly.pdbx_strand_id
1 'polypeptide(L)'
;MNYALDALWWKLTSQPVRDLASLLTAPPLWQSGCELGVRELLGERGFRYLLALDADPAPLTEHLTRRAPFGHRLGIYAEELLAFWFANAPHAELLAHNLTVSGSDGNTQGAADFVARLNGKPYHIELTCKYYGGGTGRLEDMRGLDPKDTLLGKAAKLTAQLGLPHTSDGIRTLRQHGLPLDVKPVSIVRGIGFFPHGFHAFEPPLNPYGWRGIYIQDWAEYGFKRQEVRYHLLDRMAYLAPARVAETETLNATEIRRIDQGLIAVLECRPDGFWHEIERIMKAV
;
A
#
# COMPACT_ATOMS: atom_id res chain seq x y z
N MET A 1 1.43 1.16 15.28
CA MET A 1 1.90 0.26 14.20
C MET A 1 2.20 -1.11 14.78
N ASN A 2 2.00 -2.18 14.01
CA ASN A 2 2.35 -3.52 14.46
C ASN A 2 3.81 -3.80 14.08
N TYR A 3 4.72 -3.66 15.05
CA TYR A 3 6.17 -3.70 14.86
C TYR A 3 6.77 -5.11 14.67
N ALA A 4 5.96 -6.16 14.64
CA ALA A 4 6.47 -7.51 14.37
C ALA A 4 7.20 -7.63 13.01
N LEU A 5 6.91 -6.71 12.08
CA LEU A 5 7.58 -6.61 10.78
C LEU A 5 8.75 -5.62 10.77
N ASP A 6 8.99 -4.92 11.86
CA ASP A 6 10.05 -3.92 11.98
C ASP A 6 11.45 -4.54 11.74
N ALA A 7 11.65 -5.77 12.19
CA ALA A 7 12.90 -6.50 11.98
C ALA A 7 13.25 -6.75 10.49
N LEU A 8 12.25 -6.85 9.60
CA LEU A 8 12.47 -6.98 8.16
C LEU A 8 12.94 -5.66 7.56
N TRP A 9 12.27 -4.56 7.88
CA TRP A 9 12.59 -3.25 7.31
C TRP A 9 13.82 -2.59 7.88
N TRP A 10 14.30 -3.04 9.02
CA TRP A 10 15.57 -2.58 9.56
C TRP A 10 16.77 -2.84 8.65
N LYS A 11 16.72 -3.95 7.92
CA LYS A 11 17.80 -4.34 7.03
C LYS A 11 17.70 -3.71 5.66
N LEU A 12 16.50 -3.30 5.25
CA LEU A 12 16.28 -2.69 3.95
C LEU A 12 16.56 -1.18 4.02
N THR A 13 17.40 -0.70 3.13
CA THR A 13 17.87 0.70 3.09
C THR A 13 17.39 1.46 1.86
N SER A 14 17.23 0.78 0.73
CA SER A 14 16.73 1.35 -0.51
C SER A 14 15.22 1.64 -0.40
N GLN A 15 14.80 2.89 -0.59
CA GLN A 15 13.38 3.26 -0.46
C GLN A 15 12.46 2.46 -1.39
N PRO A 16 12.74 2.27 -2.70
CA PRO A 16 11.88 1.45 -3.55
C PRO A 16 11.77 0.00 -3.09
N VAL A 17 12.82 -0.58 -2.53
CA VAL A 17 12.80 -1.95 -2.01
C VAL A 17 11.99 -2.02 -0.71
N ARG A 18 12.07 -1.01 0.15
CA ARG A 18 11.24 -0.87 1.35
C ARG A 18 9.76 -0.76 0.99
N ASP A 19 9.44 0.04 -0.02
CA ASP A 19 8.07 0.20 -0.52
C ASP A 19 7.52 -1.11 -1.10
N LEU A 20 8.31 -1.81 -1.92
CA LEU A 20 7.98 -3.13 -2.43
C LEU A 20 7.78 -4.14 -1.29
N ALA A 21 8.67 -4.19 -0.32
CA ALA A 21 8.55 -5.07 0.85
C ALA A 21 7.26 -4.78 1.63
N SER A 22 6.88 -3.51 1.77
CA SER A 22 5.62 -3.11 2.39
C SER A 22 4.41 -3.64 1.61
N LEU A 23 4.39 -3.51 0.29
CA LEU A 23 3.32 -4.05 -0.56
C LEU A 23 3.18 -5.57 -0.41
N LEU A 24 4.29 -6.29 -0.26
CA LEU A 24 4.30 -7.74 -0.17
C LEU A 24 3.91 -8.27 1.22
N THR A 25 4.19 -7.51 2.29
CA THR A 25 4.14 -8.04 3.67
C THR A 25 3.21 -7.31 4.62
N ALA A 26 2.82 -6.05 4.33
CA ALA A 26 1.94 -5.31 5.21
C ALA A 26 0.57 -6.01 5.34
N PRO A 27 -0.07 -5.95 6.52
CA PRO A 27 -1.40 -6.48 6.69
C PRO A 27 -2.42 -5.66 5.87
N PRO A 28 -3.51 -6.27 5.40
CA PRO A 28 -4.55 -5.53 4.69
C PRO A 28 -5.22 -4.51 5.61
N LEU A 29 -5.59 -3.36 5.07
CA LEU A 29 -6.34 -2.33 5.78
C LEU A 29 -7.77 -2.81 6.11
N TRP A 30 -8.42 -3.47 5.16
CA TRP A 30 -9.69 -4.13 5.37
C TRP A 30 -9.69 -5.53 4.74
N GLN A 31 -10.61 -6.37 5.18
CA GLN A 31 -10.78 -7.73 4.67
C GLN A 31 -11.72 -7.70 3.46
N SER A 32 -11.22 -8.08 2.29
CA SER A 32 -12.00 -8.22 1.06
C SER A 32 -12.68 -9.59 0.95
N GLY A 33 -12.22 -10.57 1.75
CA GLY A 33 -12.62 -11.97 1.69
C GLY A 33 -11.86 -12.81 0.66
N CYS A 34 -10.94 -12.20 -0.10
CA CYS A 34 -10.12 -12.89 -1.10
C CYS A 34 -8.68 -12.35 -1.13
N GLU A 35 -8.13 -12.02 0.03
CA GLU A 35 -6.77 -11.52 0.15
C GLU A 35 -5.73 -12.52 -0.35
N LEU A 36 -4.78 -12.03 -1.15
CA LEU A 36 -3.60 -12.82 -1.49
C LEU A 36 -2.64 -12.85 -0.29
N GLY A 37 -2.36 -14.04 0.22
CA GLY A 37 -1.55 -14.22 1.42
C GLY A 37 -0.08 -13.83 1.21
N VAL A 38 0.57 -13.40 2.30
CA VAL A 38 2.00 -13.03 2.28
C VAL A 38 2.87 -14.20 1.81
N ARG A 39 2.52 -15.43 2.18
CA ARG A 39 3.25 -16.63 1.78
C ARG A 39 3.21 -16.85 0.26
N GLU A 40 2.07 -16.66 -0.36
CA GLU A 40 1.91 -16.74 -1.82
C GLU A 40 2.67 -15.61 -2.52
N LEU A 41 2.58 -14.37 -1.97
CA LEU A 41 3.26 -13.20 -2.53
C LEU A 41 4.78 -13.32 -2.49
N LEU A 42 5.35 -13.76 -1.36
CA LEU A 42 6.80 -13.89 -1.21
C LEU A 42 7.35 -15.18 -1.82
N GLY A 43 6.57 -16.27 -1.80
CA GLY A 43 7.09 -17.60 -2.08
C GLY A 43 8.22 -17.96 -1.10
N GLU A 44 8.89 -19.09 -1.34
CA GLU A 44 9.95 -19.58 -0.45
C GLU A 44 11.24 -18.73 -0.46
N ARG A 45 11.50 -18.04 -1.58
CA ARG A 45 12.75 -17.29 -1.82
C ARG A 45 12.58 -15.79 -1.84
N GLY A 46 11.35 -15.27 -1.75
CA GLY A 46 11.06 -13.85 -1.93
C GLY A 46 11.77 -12.95 -0.92
N PHE A 47 11.91 -13.41 0.31
CA PHE A 47 12.66 -12.66 1.32
C PHE A 47 14.14 -12.49 0.94
N ARG A 48 14.78 -13.57 0.48
CA ARG A 48 16.18 -13.51 0.03
C ARG A 48 16.33 -12.64 -1.20
N TYR A 49 15.32 -12.65 -2.07
CA TYR A 49 15.31 -11.80 -3.26
C TYR A 49 15.18 -10.32 -2.90
N LEU A 50 14.34 -9.96 -1.92
CA LEU A 50 14.27 -8.58 -1.41
C LEU A 50 15.61 -8.10 -0.84
N LEU A 51 16.31 -8.94 -0.09
CA LEU A 51 17.64 -8.60 0.44
C LEU A 51 18.69 -8.44 -0.69
N ALA A 52 18.62 -9.26 -1.73
CA ALA A 52 19.49 -9.12 -2.89
C ALA A 52 19.20 -7.83 -3.67
N LEU A 53 17.91 -7.49 -3.83
CA LEU A 53 17.50 -6.21 -4.45
C LEU A 53 17.92 -4.99 -3.61
N ASP A 54 17.96 -5.10 -2.27
CA ASP A 54 18.43 -3.99 -1.43
C ASP A 54 19.96 -3.80 -1.53
N ALA A 55 20.69 -4.90 -1.70
CA ALA A 55 22.13 -4.86 -1.93
C ALA A 55 22.49 -4.32 -3.33
N ASP A 56 21.64 -4.58 -4.34
CA ASP A 56 21.75 -4.02 -5.69
C ASP A 56 20.36 -3.56 -6.18
N PRO A 57 19.95 -2.32 -5.87
CA PRO A 57 18.63 -1.81 -6.25
C PRO A 57 18.54 -1.36 -7.72
N ALA A 58 19.61 -1.43 -8.49
CA ALA A 58 19.66 -0.92 -9.86
C ALA A 58 18.54 -1.53 -10.75
N PRO A 59 18.26 -2.85 -10.77
CA PRO A 59 17.22 -3.41 -11.63
C PRO A 59 15.83 -2.83 -11.37
N LEU A 60 15.48 -2.64 -10.09
CA LEU A 60 14.18 -2.05 -9.70
C LEU A 60 14.15 -0.55 -10.02
N THR A 61 15.23 0.16 -9.73
CA THR A 61 15.33 1.60 -9.99
C THR A 61 15.25 1.91 -11.49
N GLU A 62 15.91 1.13 -12.34
CA GLU A 62 15.82 1.26 -13.79
C GLU A 62 14.40 0.98 -14.31
N HIS A 63 13.73 -0.04 -13.79
CA HIS A 63 12.34 -0.34 -14.14
C HIS A 63 11.44 0.87 -13.82
N LEU A 64 11.54 1.41 -12.61
CA LEU A 64 10.76 2.57 -12.18
C LEU A 64 11.09 3.83 -13.00
N THR A 65 12.36 4.07 -13.31
CA THR A 65 12.79 5.23 -14.09
C THR A 65 12.21 5.20 -15.51
N ARG A 66 12.14 4.03 -16.15
CA ARG A 66 11.52 3.87 -17.47
C ARG A 66 10.00 4.16 -17.47
N ARG A 67 9.34 4.05 -16.32
CA ARG A 67 7.91 4.29 -16.14
C ARG A 67 7.57 5.67 -15.60
N ALA A 68 8.56 6.37 -15.03
CA ALA A 68 8.40 7.73 -14.52
C ALA A 68 8.03 8.74 -15.67
N PRO A 69 7.41 9.88 -15.35
CA PRO A 69 7.08 10.34 -14.01
C PRO A 69 5.74 9.79 -13.49
N PHE A 70 5.69 9.42 -12.20
CA PHE A 70 4.45 8.97 -11.56
C PHE A 70 3.56 10.15 -11.12
N GLY A 71 4.13 11.35 -11.06
CA GLY A 71 3.48 12.51 -10.46
C GLY A 71 3.12 12.21 -9.00
N HIS A 72 1.94 12.63 -8.56
CA HIS A 72 1.45 12.31 -7.21
C HIS A 72 0.55 11.06 -7.17
N ARG A 73 0.66 10.16 -8.16
CA ARG A 73 -0.20 8.98 -8.31
C ARG A 73 0.44 7.75 -7.67
N LEU A 74 0.38 7.69 -6.34
CA LEU A 74 0.91 6.58 -5.54
C LEU A 74 0.44 5.20 -6.03
N GLY A 75 -0.83 5.08 -6.49
CA GLY A 75 -1.36 3.81 -7.02
C GLY A 75 -0.54 3.28 -8.20
N ILE A 76 -0.23 4.15 -9.17
CA ILE A 76 0.57 3.75 -10.35
C ILE A 76 1.99 3.34 -9.94
N TYR A 77 2.61 4.05 -9.00
CA TYR A 77 3.92 3.67 -8.47
C TYR A 77 3.87 2.28 -7.79
N ALA A 78 2.85 2.04 -6.97
CA ALA A 78 2.65 0.76 -6.31
C ALA A 78 2.39 -0.39 -7.31
N GLU A 79 1.62 -0.12 -8.37
CA GLU A 79 1.40 -1.07 -9.46
C GLU A 79 2.71 -1.41 -10.17
N GLU A 80 3.57 -0.44 -10.47
CA GLU A 80 4.86 -0.70 -11.13
C GLU A 80 5.83 -1.48 -10.23
N LEU A 81 5.82 -1.26 -8.92
CA LEU A 81 6.58 -2.07 -7.96
C LEU A 81 6.14 -3.55 -8.01
N LEU A 82 4.83 -3.81 -8.00
CA LEU A 82 4.31 -5.18 -8.10
C LEU A 82 4.48 -5.78 -9.50
N ALA A 83 4.37 -4.99 -10.56
CA ALA A 83 4.67 -5.46 -11.92
C ALA A 83 6.12 -5.94 -12.03
N PHE A 84 7.07 -5.18 -11.47
CA PHE A 84 8.46 -5.61 -11.36
C PHE A 84 8.58 -6.92 -10.58
N TRP A 85 7.91 -7.02 -9.41
CA TRP A 85 7.95 -8.22 -8.60
C TRP A 85 7.45 -9.45 -9.35
N PHE A 86 6.27 -9.35 -9.95
CA PHE A 86 5.68 -10.47 -10.68
C PHE A 86 6.47 -10.87 -11.94
N ALA A 87 7.20 -9.93 -12.54
CA ALA A 87 8.04 -10.23 -13.70
C ALA A 87 9.41 -10.85 -13.32
N ASN A 88 9.92 -10.66 -12.10
CA ASN A 88 11.29 -11.00 -11.77
C ASN A 88 11.44 -11.96 -10.56
N ALA A 89 10.42 -12.07 -9.70
CA ALA A 89 10.52 -12.97 -8.54
C ALA A 89 10.55 -14.44 -8.96
N PRO A 90 11.39 -15.30 -8.33
CA PRO A 90 11.67 -16.66 -8.80
C PRO A 90 10.46 -17.61 -8.87
N HIS A 91 9.35 -17.27 -8.21
CA HIS A 91 8.12 -18.08 -8.15
C HIS A 91 6.95 -17.45 -8.89
N ALA A 92 7.17 -16.28 -9.51
CA ALA A 92 6.14 -15.49 -10.16
C ALA A 92 6.38 -15.38 -11.67
N GLU A 93 5.31 -15.17 -12.41
CA GLU A 93 5.30 -14.86 -13.83
C GLU A 93 4.21 -13.82 -14.09
N LEU A 94 4.58 -12.64 -14.56
CA LEU A 94 3.62 -11.61 -14.98
C LEU A 94 3.07 -11.97 -16.36
N LEU A 95 1.77 -12.24 -16.47
CA LEU A 95 1.10 -12.57 -17.72
C LEU A 95 0.49 -11.35 -18.41
N ALA A 96 -0.12 -10.46 -17.63
CA ALA A 96 -0.64 -9.18 -18.09
C ALA A 96 -0.64 -8.14 -16.97
N HIS A 97 -0.51 -6.86 -17.34
CA HIS A 97 -0.56 -5.70 -16.48
C HIS A 97 -1.49 -4.64 -17.10
N ASN A 98 -2.41 -4.11 -16.31
CA ASN A 98 -3.42 -3.13 -16.73
C ASN A 98 -4.25 -3.65 -17.94
N LEU A 99 -4.74 -4.89 -17.84
CA LEU A 99 -5.50 -5.54 -18.91
C LEU A 99 -6.90 -4.90 -19.02
N THR A 100 -7.11 -4.08 -20.04
CA THR A 100 -8.40 -3.43 -20.30
C THR A 100 -9.43 -4.46 -20.78
N VAL A 101 -10.59 -4.46 -20.11
CA VAL A 101 -11.77 -5.25 -20.53
C VAL A 101 -12.75 -4.30 -21.20
N SER A 102 -13.02 -4.57 -22.48
CA SER A 102 -13.99 -3.79 -23.27
C SER A 102 -15.26 -4.60 -23.51
N GLY A 103 -16.39 -3.93 -23.41
CA GLY A 103 -17.70 -4.48 -23.76
C GLY A 103 -17.85 -4.77 -25.25
N SER A 104 -18.90 -5.51 -25.62
CA SER A 104 -19.26 -5.77 -27.02
C SER A 104 -19.63 -4.50 -27.78
N ASP A 105 -20.00 -3.44 -27.08
CA ASP A 105 -20.28 -2.08 -27.58
C ASP A 105 -19.01 -1.22 -27.77
N GLY A 106 -17.83 -1.75 -27.48
CA GLY A 106 -16.56 -1.05 -27.56
C GLY A 106 -16.24 -0.18 -26.34
N ASN A 107 -17.16 -0.03 -25.37
CA ASN A 107 -16.93 0.76 -24.15
C ASN A 107 -16.05 -0.02 -23.15
N THR A 108 -15.13 0.70 -22.49
CA THR A 108 -14.30 0.12 -21.42
C THR A 108 -15.17 -0.17 -20.20
N GLN A 109 -15.20 -1.45 -19.79
CA GLN A 109 -15.89 -1.91 -18.58
C GLN A 109 -15.00 -1.74 -17.33
N GLY A 110 -13.68 -1.77 -17.52
CA GLY A 110 -12.67 -1.65 -16.48
C GLY A 110 -11.32 -2.19 -16.95
N ALA A 111 -10.41 -2.34 -16.03
CA ALA A 111 -9.13 -3.01 -16.27
C ALA A 111 -8.80 -3.92 -15.09
N ALA A 112 -8.18 -5.07 -15.37
CA ALA A 112 -7.56 -5.92 -14.37
C ALA A 112 -6.13 -5.40 -14.09
N ASP A 113 -5.80 -5.14 -12.85
CA ASP A 113 -4.47 -4.61 -12.51
C ASP A 113 -3.39 -5.60 -12.93
N PHE A 114 -3.53 -6.89 -12.55
CA PHE A 114 -2.57 -7.92 -12.94
C PHE A 114 -3.26 -9.25 -13.26
N VAL A 115 -2.72 -9.96 -14.23
CA VAL A 115 -2.86 -11.40 -14.37
C VAL A 115 -1.46 -12.00 -14.21
N ALA A 116 -1.27 -12.86 -13.22
CA ALA A 116 0.04 -13.42 -12.88
C ALA A 116 -0.07 -14.88 -12.44
N ARG A 117 1.00 -15.67 -12.63
CA ARG A 117 1.16 -16.97 -11.95
C ARG A 117 2.05 -16.83 -10.74
N LEU A 118 1.65 -17.44 -9.63
CA LEU A 118 2.46 -17.62 -8.45
C LEU A 118 2.54 -19.10 -8.11
N ASN A 119 3.75 -19.63 -8.06
CA ASN A 119 3.97 -21.09 -7.92
C ASN A 119 3.14 -21.91 -8.92
N GLY A 120 3.05 -21.46 -10.18
CA GLY A 120 2.32 -22.10 -11.27
C GLY A 120 0.81 -21.91 -11.26
N LYS A 121 0.20 -21.31 -10.24
CA LYS A 121 -1.24 -21.04 -10.14
C LYS A 121 -1.58 -19.67 -10.73
N PRO A 122 -2.58 -19.57 -11.64
CA PRO A 122 -2.97 -18.31 -12.22
C PRO A 122 -3.90 -17.51 -11.29
N TYR A 123 -3.64 -16.21 -11.18
CA TYR A 123 -4.42 -15.28 -10.40
C TYR A 123 -4.77 -14.04 -11.22
N HIS A 124 -5.97 -13.52 -11.01
CA HIS A 124 -6.32 -12.13 -11.27
C HIS A 124 -6.13 -11.36 -9.95
N ILE A 125 -5.28 -10.36 -9.96
CA ILE A 125 -4.87 -9.65 -8.75
C ILE A 125 -5.26 -8.17 -8.88
N GLU A 126 -6.04 -7.67 -7.93
CA GLU A 126 -6.39 -6.25 -7.80
C GLU A 126 -5.61 -5.61 -6.65
N LEU A 127 -4.96 -4.47 -6.92
CA LEU A 127 -4.19 -3.72 -5.94
C LEU A 127 -4.98 -2.51 -5.42
N THR A 128 -4.90 -2.27 -4.14
CA THR A 128 -5.41 -1.05 -3.52
C THR A 128 -4.49 -0.60 -2.40
N CYS A 129 -4.01 0.66 -2.49
CA CYS A 129 -3.22 1.32 -1.46
C CYS A 129 -3.99 2.55 -0.98
N LYS A 130 -4.46 2.55 0.26
CA LYS A 130 -5.34 3.59 0.79
C LYS A 130 -5.01 3.97 2.23
N TYR A 131 -5.25 5.23 2.54
CA TYR A 131 -4.97 5.86 3.82
C TYR A 131 -6.24 6.59 4.23
N TYR A 132 -7.00 6.00 5.16
CA TYR A 132 -8.30 6.50 5.58
C TYR A 132 -8.32 6.80 7.06
N GLY A 133 -8.93 7.92 7.43
CA GLY A 133 -9.14 8.29 8.82
C GLY A 133 -10.52 8.89 9.07
N GLY A 134 -10.92 8.91 10.33
CA GLY A 134 -12.18 9.50 10.74
C GLY A 134 -12.24 9.79 12.23
N GLY A 135 -12.91 10.89 12.58
CA GLY A 135 -13.01 11.36 13.96
C GLY A 135 -13.83 10.46 14.88
N THR A 136 -14.77 9.67 14.34
CA THR A 136 -15.56 8.72 15.14
C THR A 136 -15.02 7.30 15.09
N GLY A 137 -14.08 7.02 14.18
CA GLY A 137 -13.57 5.68 13.92
C GLY A 137 -14.58 4.72 13.24
N ARG A 138 -15.79 5.20 12.90
CA ARG A 138 -16.81 4.43 12.19
C ARG A 138 -16.51 4.36 10.70
N LEU A 139 -16.96 3.31 10.05
CA LEU A 139 -16.71 3.08 8.61
C LEU A 139 -17.16 4.22 7.72
N GLU A 140 -18.32 4.82 8.03
CA GLU A 140 -18.92 5.91 7.28
C GLU A 140 -18.03 7.18 7.28
N ASP A 141 -17.22 7.35 8.32
CA ASP A 141 -16.33 8.49 8.48
C ASP A 141 -14.94 8.26 7.90
N MET A 142 -14.59 7.02 7.56
CA MET A 142 -13.25 6.69 7.06
C MET A 142 -13.03 7.27 5.65
N ARG A 143 -12.31 8.39 5.60
CA ARG A 143 -12.02 9.15 4.38
C ARG A 143 -10.53 9.36 4.20
N GLY A 144 -10.12 9.56 2.95
CA GLY A 144 -8.77 10.03 2.62
C GLY A 144 -8.56 11.50 3.00
N LEU A 145 -7.37 12.02 2.73
CA LEU A 145 -7.11 13.47 2.79
C LEU A 145 -7.97 14.24 1.77
N ASP A 146 -8.39 13.60 0.67
CA ASP A 146 -9.52 14.04 -0.13
C ASP A 146 -10.82 13.45 0.47
N PRO A 147 -11.74 14.28 1.00
CA PRO A 147 -12.97 13.80 1.64
C PRO A 147 -13.92 13.01 0.72
N LYS A 148 -13.74 13.12 -0.60
CA LYS A 148 -14.52 12.36 -1.61
C LYS A 148 -14.06 10.89 -1.70
N ASP A 149 -12.82 10.59 -1.30
CA ASP A 149 -12.26 9.25 -1.30
C ASP A 149 -12.66 8.55 0.01
N THR A 150 -13.62 7.62 -0.06
CA THR A 150 -14.19 6.91 1.10
C THR A 150 -13.81 5.44 1.09
N LEU A 151 -13.62 4.85 2.29
CA LEU A 151 -13.33 3.43 2.45
C LEU A 151 -14.42 2.55 1.85
N LEU A 152 -15.68 2.81 2.18
CA LEU A 152 -16.83 2.02 1.70
C LEU A 152 -16.95 2.06 0.17
N GLY A 153 -16.80 3.25 -0.44
CA GLY A 153 -16.82 3.40 -1.90
C GLY A 153 -15.67 2.64 -2.58
N LYS A 154 -14.48 2.65 -1.98
CA LYS A 154 -13.32 1.91 -2.53
C LYS A 154 -13.46 0.41 -2.34
N ALA A 155 -13.99 -0.06 -1.22
CA ALA A 155 -14.25 -1.48 -0.98
C ALA A 155 -15.29 -2.04 -1.98
N ALA A 156 -16.38 -1.31 -2.22
CA ALA A 156 -17.38 -1.68 -3.22
C ALA A 156 -16.80 -1.73 -4.64
N LYS A 157 -15.98 -0.74 -5.01
CA LYS A 157 -15.27 -0.74 -6.31
C LYS A 157 -14.35 -1.94 -6.46
N LEU A 158 -13.58 -2.28 -5.44
CA LEU A 158 -12.69 -3.44 -5.45
C LEU A 158 -13.47 -4.75 -5.69
N THR A 159 -14.61 -4.92 -5.02
CA THR A 159 -15.49 -6.09 -5.23
C THR A 159 -15.96 -6.20 -6.68
N ALA A 160 -16.35 -5.08 -7.30
CA ALA A 160 -16.74 -5.07 -8.71
C ALA A 160 -15.58 -5.43 -9.65
N GLN A 161 -14.38 -4.88 -9.40
CA GLN A 161 -13.17 -5.16 -10.17
C GLN A 161 -12.78 -6.64 -10.10
N LEU A 162 -12.85 -7.27 -8.91
CA LEU A 162 -12.57 -8.70 -8.73
C LEU A 162 -13.48 -9.61 -9.54
N GLY A 163 -14.72 -9.19 -9.80
CA GLY A 163 -15.65 -9.92 -10.67
C GLY A 163 -15.39 -9.77 -12.16
N LEU A 164 -14.63 -8.76 -12.58
CA LEU A 164 -14.49 -8.36 -13.99
C LEU A 164 -13.99 -9.47 -14.92
N PRO A 165 -12.95 -10.26 -14.62
CA PRO A 165 -12.46 -11.33 -15.50
C PRO A 165 -13.45 -12.50 -15.68
N HIS A 166 -14.43 -12.63 -14.79
CA HIS A 166 -15.44 -13.69 -14.83
C HIS A 166 -16.72 -13.29 -15.59
N THR A 167 -16.80 -12.04 -16.04
CA THR A 167 -17.87 -11.60 -16.93
C THR A 167 -17.68 -12.18 -18.34
N SER A 168 -18.72 -12.18 -19.17
CA SER A 168 -18.63 -12.61 -20.59
C SER A 168 -17.55 -11.83 -21.35
N ASP A 169 -17.45 -10.53 -21.09
CA ASP A 169 -16.46 -9.64 -21.71
C ASP A 169 -15.05 -9.90 -21.18
N GLY A 170 -14.90 -10.15 -19.86
CA GLY A 170 -13.64 -10.53 -19.23
C GLY A 170 -13.11 -11.85 -19.79
N ILE A 171 -13.94 -12.89 -19.84
CA ILE A 171 -13.58 -14.21 -20.42
C ILE A 171 -13.16 -14.06 -21.89
N ARG A 172 -13.89 -13.26 -22.68
CA ARG A 172 -13.53 -12.95 -24.05
C ARG A 172 -12.15 -12.30 -24.13
N THR A 173 -11.89 -11.29 -23.29
CA THR A 173 -10.61 -10.58 -23.24
C THR A 173 -9.47 -11.51 -22.86
N LEU A 174 -9.61 -12.32 -21.80
CA LEU A 174 -8.60 -13.31 -21.42
C LEU A 174 -8.28 -14.26 -22.58
N ARG A 175 -9.30 -14.76 -23.26
CA ARG A 175 -9.13 -15.68 -24.43
C ARG A 175 -8.41 -15.00 -25.59
N GLN A 176 -8.75 -13.75 -25.91
CA GLN A 176 -8.12 -12.98 -26.99
C GLN A 176 -6.63 -12.75 -26.75
N HIS A 177 -6.22 -12.63 -25.48
CA HIS A 177 -4.82 -12.43 -25.08
C HIS A 177 -4.08 -13.76 -24.78
N GLY A 178 -4.70 -14.93 -25.01
CA GLY A 178 -4.10 -16.23 -24.72
C GLY A 178 -3.84 -16.48 -23.23
N LEU A 179 -4.59 -15.81 -22.36
CA LEU A 179 -4.44 -15.89 -20.89
C LEU A 179 -5.27 -17.05 -20.31
N PRO A 180 -4.88 -17.59 -19.15
CA PRO A 180 -5.66 -18.60 -18.44
C PRO A 180 -7.09 -18.10 -18.15
N LEU A 181 -8.09 -18.97 -18.36
CA LEU A 181 -9.50 -18.64 -18.10
C LEU A 181 -9.91 -18.97 -16.64
N ASP A 182 -9.13 -19.79 -15.97
CA ASP A 182 -9.32 -20.25 -14.58
C ASP A 182 -8.58 -19.40 -13.55
N VAL A 183 -8.37 -18.11 -13.86
CA VAL A 183 -7.71 -17.17 -12.95
C VAL A 183 -8.51 -17.03 -11.65
N LYS A 184 -7.84 -17.21 -10.50
CA LYS A 184 -8.46 -16.99 -9.20
C LYS A 184 -8.44 -15.50 -8.87
N PRO A 185 -9.61 -14.84 -8.60
CA PRO A 185 -9.63 -13.46 -8.21
C PRO A 185 -9.11 -13.31 -6.77
N VAL A 186 -8.15 -12.41 -6.58
CA VAL A 186 -7.56 -12.08 -5.28
C VAL A 186 -7.20 -10.61 -5.20
N SER A 187 -7.11 -10.09 -3.98
CA SER A 187 -6.77 -8.70 -3.73
C SER A 187 -5.48 -8.54 -2.92
N ILE A 188 -4.79 -7.44 -3.17
CA ILE A 188 -3.72 -6.89 -2.34
C ILE A 188 -4.21 -5.55 -1.81
N VAL A 189 -4.76 -5.55 -0.59
CA VAL A 189 -5.23 -4.34 0.09
C VAL A 189 -4.13 -3.87 1.04
N ARG A 190 -3.63 -2.65 0.85
CA ARG A 190 -2.58 -2.06 1.68
C ARG A 190 -2.99 -0.67 2.15
N GLY A 191 -2.37 -0.22 3.24
CA GLY A 191 -2.56 1.11 3.77
C GLY A 191 -2.69 1.15 5.28
N ILE A 192 -3.15 2.30 5.78
CA ILE A 192 -3.26 2.59 7.21
C ILE A 192 -4.65 3.14 7.51
N GLY A 193 -5.28 2.63 8.56
CA GLY A 193 -6.46 3.22 9.17
C GLY A 193 -6.06 4.18 10.29
N PHE A 194 -6.58 5.40 10.25
CA PHE A 194 -6.31 6.42 11.26
C PHE A 194 -7.54 6.64 12.12
N PHE A 195 -7.35 6.58 13.42
CA PHE A 195 -8.44 6.62 14.41
C PHE A 195 -8.14 7.66 15.50
N PRO A 196 -9.16 8.17 16.18
CA PRO A 196 -8.95 9.00 17.35
C PRO A 196 -8.08 8.32 18.40
N HIS A 197 -7.36 9.09 19.19
CA HIS A 197 -6.49 8.56 20.23
C HIS A 197 -7.27 7.68 21.22
N GLY A 198 -6.76 6.47 21.49
CA GLY A 198 -7.40 5.50 22.38
C GLY A 198 -8.57 4.71 21.77
N PHE A 199 -8.81 4.81 20.46
CA PHE A 199 -9.83 4.03 19.79
C PHE A 199 -9.44 2.54 19.67
N HIS A 200 -10.37 1.64 20.02
CA HIS A 200 -10.12 0.19 20.06
C HIS A 200 -11.21 -0.67 19.40
N ALA A 201 -12.35 -0.08 19.03
CA ALA A 201 -13.42 -0.81 18.40
C ALA A 201 -13.26 -0.83 16.87
N PHE A 202 -13.34 -2.01 16.25
CA PHE A 202 -13.22 -2.16 14.80
C PHE A 202 -14.46 -2.88 14.27
N GLU A 203 -15.10 -2.26 13.29
CA GLU A 203 -16.23 -2.83 12.57
C GLU A 203 -15.74 -3.52 11.28
N PRO A 204 -16.22 -4.74 10.97
CA PRO A 204 -15.98 -5.34 9.66
C PRO A 204 -16.45 -4.40 8.54
N PRO A 205 -15.72 -4.27 7.44
CA PRO A 205 -14.59 -5.10 7.02
C PRO A 205 -13.19 -4.64 7.50
N LEU A 206 -13.06 -3.60 8.37
CA LEU A 206 -11.76 -3.19 8.88
C LEU A 206 -11.00 -4.37 9.49
N ASN A 207 -9.73 -4.47 9.15
CA ASN A 207 -8.86 -5.49 9.72
C ASN A 207 -8.36 -5.04 11.11
N PRO A 208 -8.74 -5.74 12.21
CA PRO A 208 -8.28 -5.37 13.55
C PRO A 208 -6.76 -5.48 13.74
N TYR A 209 -6.07 -6.22 12.86
CA TYR A 209 -4.61 -6.38 12.83
C TYR A 209 -3.94 -5.50 11.77
N GLY A 210 -4.70 -4.66 11.06
CA GLY A 210 -4.19 -3.70 10.09
C GLY A 210 -3.29 -2.65 10.74
N TRP A 211 -2.48 -1.99 9.94
CA TRP A 211 -1.70 -0.86 10.42
C TRP A 211 -2.61 0.29 10.82
N ARG A 212 -2.25 0.95 11.93
CA ARG A 212 -3.01 2.03 12.53
C ARG A 212 -2.16 3.25 12.72
N GLY A 213 -2.79 4.40 12.55
CA GLY A 213 -2.27 5.71 12.92
C GLY A 213 -3.28 6.49 13.75
N ILE A 214 -2.90 7.70 14.13
CA ILE A 214 -3.74 8.63 14.87
C ILE A 214 -4.39 9.61 13.88
N TYR A 215 -5.70 9.78 14.01
CA TYR A 215 -6.46 10.82 13.30
C TYR A 215 -6.61 12.04 14.19
N ILE A 216 -6.29 13.21 13.66
CA ILE A 216 -6.50 14.50 14.33
C ILE A 216 -7.03 15.56 13.35
N GLN A 217 -7.86 16.46 13.82
CA GLN A 217 -8.24 17.70 13.14
C GLN A 217 -7.54 18.92 13.75
N ASP A 218 -7.19 18.86 15.03
CA ASP A 218 -6.41 19.88 15.72
C ASP A 218 -5.18 19.26 16.39
N TRP A 219 -4.05 19.98 16.36
CA TRP A 219 -2.82 19.55 17.03
C TRP A 219 -2.95 19.44 18.56
N ALA A 220 -3.92 20.13 19.17
CA ALA A 220 -4.23 19.99 20.58
C ALA A 220 -4.66 18.56 20.95
N GLU A 221 -5.28 17.81 20.01
CA GLU A 221 -5.72 16.43 20.20
C GLU A 221 -4.54 15.45 20.33
N TYR A 222 -3.37 15.77 19.75
CA TYR A 222 -2.21 14.87 19.76
C TYR A 222 -1.45 14.84 21.11
N GLY A 223 -1.42 15.96 21.83
CA GLY A 223 -0.90 16.03 23.19
C GLY A 223 0.62 16.04 23.36
N PHE A 224 1.43 15.85 22.33
CA PHE A 224 2.92 15.97 22.30
C PHE A 224 3.66 15.48 23.58
N LYS A 225 3.32 14.29 24.07
CA LYS A 225 3.82 13.77 25.36
C LYS A 225 5.28 13.31 25.35
N ARG A 226 5.84 13.00 24.18
CA ARG A 226 7.20 12.48 24.03
C ARG A 226 8.17 13.58 23.64
N GLN A 227 9.22 13.80 24.42
CA GLN A 227 10.22 14.85 24.17
C GLN A 227 11.31 14.44 23.19
N GLU A 228 11.59 13.14 23.07
CA GLU A 228 12.71 12.59 22.27
C GLU A 228 12.35 12.25 20.83
N VAL A 229 11.10 12.50 20.43
CA VAL A 229 10.64 12.20 19.07
C VAL A 229 10.83 13.40 18.13
N ARG A 230 10.98 13.09 16.86
CA ARG A 230 10.92 14.04 15.76
C ARG A 230 9.74 13.71 14.86
N TYR A 231 9.47 14.59 13.94
CA TYR A 231 8.35 14.46 12.99
C TYR A 231 8.87 14.62 11.57
N HIS A 232 8.16 14.03 10.61
CA HIS A 232 8.46 14.22 9.19
C HIS A 232 7.13 14.26 8.43
N LEU A 233 6.91 15.32 7.65
CA LEU A 233 5.78 15.40 6.74
C LEU A 233 6.09 14.53 5.52
N LEU A 234 5.31 13.47 5.35
CA LEU A 234 5.52 12.53 4.26
C LEU A 234 5.11 13.13 2.92
N ASP A 235 5.99 13.05 1.93
CA ASP A 235 5.57 13.16 0.54
C ASP A 235 4.61 12.03 0.19
N ARG A 236 3.66 12.29 -0.71
CA ARG A 236 2.66 11.29 -1.11
C ARG A 236 3.27 10.01 -1.64
N MET A 237 4.41 10.09 -2.29
CA MET A 237 5.13 8.91 -2.83
C MET A 237 5.82 8.08 -1.73
N ALA A 238 6.01 8.64 -0.53
CA ALA A 238 6.62 7.98 0.62
C ALA A 238 5.60 7.29 1.57
N TYR A 239 4.35 7.14 1.18
CA TYR A 239 3.31 6.59 2.06
C TYR A 239 3.40 5.08 2.26
N LEU A 240 4.00 4.32 1.34
CA LEU A 240 3.93 2.85 1.31
C LEU A 240 4.66 2.19 2.47
N ALA A 241 5.92 2.55 2.70
CA ALA A 241 6.72 2.01 3.79
C ALA A 241 6.78 2.95 4.99
N PRO A 242 7.10 2.45 6.20
CA PRO A 242 7.46 3.30 7.32
C PRO A 242 8.65 4.19 6.97
N ALA A 243 8.62 5.45 7.38
CA ALA A 243 9.68 6.41 7.08
C ALA A 243 11.01 6.02 7.73
N ARG A 244 12.11 6.25 6.99
CA ARG A 244 13.48 6.20 7.46
C ARG A 244 14.21 7.40 6.84
N VAL A 245 14.49 8.42 7.64
CA VAL A 245 14.97 9.72 7.15
C VAL A 245 16.21 10.17 7.91
N ALA A 246 17.00 11.05 7.30
CA ALA A 246 18.12 11.70 7.96
C ALA A 246 17.61 12.75 8.98
N GLU A 247 18.42 13.12 9.94
CA GLU A 247 18.08 14.14 10.94
C GLU A 247 17.69 15.49 10.30
N THR A 248 18.34 15.86 9.22
CA THR A 248 18.08 17.10 8.46
C THR A 248 16.69 17.18 7.83
N GLU A 249 16.01 16.05 7.69
CA GLU A 249 14.64 15.95 7.14
C GLU A 249 13.57 15.96 8.23
N THR A 250 14.00 16.00 9.50
CA THR A 250 13.08 15.96 10.63
C THR A 250 12.63 17.36 11.08
N LEU A 251 11.42 17.42 11.64
CA LEU A 251 10.83 18.60 12.24
C LEU A 251 10.66 18.39 13.74
N ASN A 252 10.74 19.49 14.52
CA ASN A 252 10.39 19.46 15.94
C ASN A 252 8.89 19.71 16.17
N ALA A 253 8.44 19.63 17.43
CA ALA A 253 7.04 19.80 17.82
C ALA A 253 6.48 21.22 17.51
N THR A 254 7.31 22.24 17.44
CA THR A 254 6.88 23.61 17.11
C THR A 254 6.69 23.75 15.58
N GLU A 255 7.58 23.17 14.81
CA GLU A 255 7.55 23.21 13.35
C GLU A 255 6.38 22.41 12.80
N ILE A 256 6.15 21.20 13.31
CA ILE A 256 5.09 20.32 12.79
C ILE A 256 3.69 20.90 13.03
N ARG A 257 3.48 21.68 14.10
CA ARG A 257 2.20 22.34 14.38
C ARG A 257 1.76 23.36 13.32
N ARG A 258 2.67 23.76 12.44
CA ARG A 258 2.37 24.66 11.30
C ARG A 258 1.79 23.93 10.10
N ILE A 259 1.76 22.61 10.15
CA ILE A 259 1.22 21.78 9.06
C ILE A 259 -0.29 21.69 9.23
N ASP A 260 -1.00 22.16 8.22
CA ASP A 260 -2.47 22.19 8.22
C ASP A 260 -3.07 20.85 7.83
N GLN A 261 -2.43 20.12 6.91
CA GLN A 261 -2.93 18.83 6.42
C GLN A 261 -1.79 17.94 5.92
N GLY A 262 -1.89 16.63 6.18
CA GLY A 262 -0.95 15.65 5.63
C GLY A 262 -0.86 14.35 6.44
N LEU A 263 -0.03 13.43 5.94
CA LEU A 263 0.42 12.28 6.71
C LEU A 263 1.79 12.59 7.32
N ILE A 264 1.90 12.43 8.62
CA ILE A 264 3.08 12.78 9.40
C ILE A 264 3.62 11.53 10.07
N ALA A 265 4.89 11.22 9.84
CA ALA A 265 5.60 10.20 10.58
C ALA A 265 6.11 10.78 11.92
N VAL A 266 5.88 10.07 13.01
CA VAL A 266 6.51 10.28 14.31
C VAL A 266 7.72 9.38 14.38
N LEU A 267 8.88 9.92 14.71
CA LEU A 267 10.17 9.28 14.50
C LEU A 267 10.97 9.16 15.80
N GLU A 268 11.70 8.06 15.94
CA GLU A 268 12.75 7.86 16.94
C GLU A 268 14.10 7.62 16.23
N CYS A 269 15.18 8.18 16.78
CA CYS A 269 16.54 7.92 16.32
C CYS A 269 16.95 6.47 16.67
N ARG A 270 17.57 5.77 15.73
CA ARG A 270 18.05 4.40 15.92
C ARG A 270 19.57 4.29 15.78
N PRO A 271 20.16 3.17 16.21
CA PRO A 271 21.62 2.98 16.19
C PRO A 271 22.28 3.08 14.82
N ASP A 272 21.52 2.98 13.73
CA ASP A 272 21.99 3.18 12.36
C ASP A 272 22.16 4.68 11.98
N GLY A 273 21.87 5.60 12.91
CA GLY A 273 21.98 7.04 12.73
C GLY A 273 20.81 7.68 11.97
N PHE A 274 19.80 6.90 11.62
CA PHE A 274 18.59 7.39 10.97
C PHE A 274 17.39 7.48 11.95
N TRP A 275 16.43 8.32 11.57
CA TRP A 275 15.18 8.48 12.27
C TRP A 275 14.13 7.58 11.63
N HIS A 276 13.58 6.65 12.42
CA HIS A 276 12.64 5.64 11.98
C HIS A 276 11.25 5.91 12.51
N GLU A 277 10.25 5.67 11.68
CA GLU A 277 8.85 5.85 12.02
C GLU A 277 8.40 4.82 13.08
N ILE A 278 7.80 5.35 14.16
CA ILE A 278 7.20 4.57 15.24
C ILE A 278 5.67 4.71 15.28
N GLU A 279 5.14 5.78 14.70
CA GLU A 279 3.71 6.09 14.66
C GLU A 279 3.43 6.97 13.43
N ARG A 280 2.22 6.93 12.92
CA ARG A 280 1.78 7.81 11.83
C ARG A 280 0.54 8.60 12.24
N ILE A 281 0.52 9.88 11.91
CA ILE A 281 -0.60 10.79 12.15
C ILE A 281 -1.21 11.16 10.80
N MET A 282 -2.54 11.17 10.72
CA MET A 282 -3.29 11.86 9.68
C MET A 282 -3.82 13.16 10.28
N LYS A 283 -3.25 14.28 9.86
CA LYS A 283 -3.77 15.62 10.14
C LYS A 283 -4.73 15.97 9.01
N ALA A 284 -6.03 15.98 9.32
CA ALA A 284 -7.08 16.44 8.43
C ALA A 284 -7.41 17.92 8.66
N VAL A 285 -8.07 18.53 7.71
CA VAL A 285 -8.59 19.91 7.83
C VAL A 285 -9.89 19.89 8.63
#